data_3ce65cb91cd909a9b80975e27203f516
#
_entry.id   3ce65cb91cd909a9b80975e27203f516
#
_cell.length_a   1.000
_cell.length_b   1.000
_cell.length_c   1.000
_cell.angle_alpha   90.00
_cell.angle_beta   90.00
_cell.angle_gamma   90.00
#
_symmetry.space_group_name_H-M   'P 1'
#
loop_
_entity.id
_entity.type
_entity.pdbx_description
1 polymer ?
#
loop_
_entity_poly.entity_id
_entity_poly.type
_entity_poly.pdbx_seq_one_letter_code
_entity_poly.pdbx_strand_id
1 'polypeptide(L)'
;MKLRHTCQITVFLLIALTLWTPCTGQTRQLNTGYSGTDSVHADKSVVYTVTMKKGEFLRCVYTQDDADMFASVLNENGDTLASFNARFGFMNDEIIEWIAPSTETFAVHISGLSYTAIASADDKALVFPFAVRETRILSTNDHKSYLKSERAEKEAFHAWIKSNTHPIRTLDTSSPDDDLEPIIDAVRNKRVIALGESSHGTAEFYQIKQRLIAKMVRELGVKSFYLEASMRRCEYINDYITLGKGSLDTATAIQGFVNLRVEEFRDLLSWIRSHNENLSPDQQLKFYGFDLQRNEPARAELLVFFRNYGPDQLARIERLFAVHDSSIALQKQFELQTSEELFKTLKRDYRDAFNDFVLNRGKYSYLSGVEKFERNLTNFKLLLQEVESNDGSDWNLRDYYMAENILELLSHEKKDSKVILFAHNIHLSRVNETTGYHLDKVLKDDYYSLGLEFGQGTILSRNLQINKTSRHWDICPRIQEPAETLPGVMRTCGIEKGFIDFLSTNPPAYIKRDIGMHTDGSVYMADQPSTTLVPLNCFDGLIYLEKSTAAKDFTKVVFQ
;
A
#
# COMPACT_ATOMS: atom_id res chain seq x y z
N MET A 1 -7.00 13.24 -47.49
CA MET A 1 -8.18 13.99 -47.00
C MET A 1 -8.07 14.03 -45.48
N LYS A 2 -7.75 15.23 -44.97
CA LYS A 2 -7.49 15.46 -43.54
C LYS A 2 -8.82 15.45 -42.77
N LEU A 3 -8.94 14.69 -41.69
CA LEU A 3 -9.93 14.96 -40.64
C LEU A 3 -9.23 14.94 -39.30
N ARG A 4 -9.36 16.07 -38.65
CA ARG A 4 -8.71 16.49 -37.42
C ARG A 4 -9.35 15.76 -36.20
N HIS A 5 -8.52 15.25 -35.32
CA HIS A 5 -8.91 15.00 -33.93
C HIS A 5 -8.98 16.32 -33.16
N THR A 6 -10.18 16.75 -32.87
CA THR A 6 -10.49 17.82 -31.92
C THR A 6 -11.81 17.41 -31.27
N CYS A 7 -11.76 16.73 -30.17
CA CYS A 7 -12.87 16.69 -29.19
C CYS A 7 -12.40 15.85 -27.99
N GLN A 8 -12.02 16.50 -26.91
CA GLN A 8 -12.11 15.96 -25.54
C GLN A 8 -11.48 16.90 -24.48
N ILE A 9 -11.67 18.22 -24.63
CA ILE A 9 -11.30 19.20 -23.56
C ILE A 9 -12.54 20.02 -23.13
N THR A 10 -13.74 19.50 -23.23
CA THR A 10 -14.94 20.33 -23.01
C THR A 10 -15.86 19.83 -21.91
N VAL A 11 -15.46 18.93 -21.04
CA VAL A 11 -16.33 18.45 -19.94
C VAL A 11 -15.91 18.99 -18.56
N PHE A 12 -14.70 19.50 -18.37
CA PHE A 12 -14.25 20.03 -17.07
C PHE A 12 -14.50 21.52 -16.84
N LEU A 13 -15.03 22.26 -17.80
CA LEU A 13 -15.19 23.73 -17.71
C LEU A 13 -16.59 24.19 -17.25
N LEU A 14 -17.50 23.29 -16.88
CA LEU A 14 -18.89 23.67 -16.55
C LEU A 14 -19.27 23.56 -15.07
N ILE A 15 -18.35 23.13 -14.19
CA ILE A 15 -18.63 23.04 -12.72
C ILE A 15 -18.07 24.25 -11.95
N ALA A 16 -17.23 25.08 -12.55
CA ALA A 16 -16.58 26.21 -11.87
C ALA A 16 -17.43 27.49 -11.73
N LEU A 17 -18.70 27.51 -12.15
CA LEU A 17 -19.47 28.78 -12.28
C LEU A 17 -20.57 29.01 -11.22
N THR A 18 -20.70 28.19 -10.18
CA THR A 18 -21.84 28.36 -9.22
C THR A 18 -21.52 28.35 -7.73
N LEU A 19 -20.28 28.44 -7.28
CA LEU A 19 -19.98 28.42 -5.83
C LEU A 19 -19.16 29.63 -5.37
N TRP A 20 -19.74 30.81 -5.46
CA TRP A 20 -19.19 32.02 -4.85
C TRP A 20 -20.01 32.39 -3.60
N THR A 21 -19.70 31.78 -2.45
CA THR A 21 -20.00 32.37 -1.14
C THR A 21 -18.68 32.34 -0.35
N PRO A 22 -18.08 33.51 -0.05
CA PRO A 22 -16.90 33.55 0.80
C PRO A 22 -17.29 33.04 2.19
N CYS A 23 -16.56 32.06 2.68
CA CYS A 23 -16.61 31.68 4.09
C CYS A 23 -16.09 32.89 4.88
N THR A 24 -16.84 33.39 5.87
CA THR A 24 -16.48 34.52 6.76
C THR A 24 -15.44 34.04 7.78
N GLY A 25 -14.26 33.64 7.30
CA GLY A 25 -13.06 33.35 8.09
C GLY A 25 -11.99 34.42 7.81
N GLN A 26 -11.14 34.71 8.77
CA GLN A 26 -10.02 35.64 8.58
C GLN A 26 -9.18 35.17 7.39
N THR A 27 -9.07 35.99 6.34
CA THR A 27 -8.18 35.74 5.22
C THR A 27 -6.74 35.73 5.75
N ARG A 28 -6.04 34.62 5.60
CA ARG A 28 -4.65 34.46 6.07
C ARG A 28 -3.70 34.83 4.95
N GLN A 29 -2.60 35.51 5.29
CA GLN A 29 -1.60 35.92 4.32
C GLN A 29 -0.45 34.92 4.28
N LEU A 30 -0.17 34.38 3.08
CA LEU A 30 1.02 33.59 2.84
C LEU A 30 2.24 34.50 2.69
N ASN A 31 3.19 34.33 3.58
CA ASN A 31 4.49 35.00 3.51
C ASN A 31 5.60 33.93 3.55
N THR A 32 6.80 34.26 3.11
CA THR A 32 7.93 33.34 3.26
C THR A 32 8.08 32.90 4.72
N GLY A 33 8.12 31.58 4.93
CA GLY A 33 8.19 30.98 6.27
C GLY A 33 6.82 30.77 6.92
N TYR A 34 5.69 31.08 6.27
CA TYR A 34 4.38 30.74 6.81
C TYR A 34 4.18 29.21 6.88
N SER A 35 3.69 28.75 8.01
CA SER A 35 3.18 27.40 8.23
C SER A 35 1.99 27.48 9.19
N GLY A 36 1.05 26.56 9.09
CA GLY A 36 -0.14 26.55 9.95
C GLY A 36 -1.12 25.48 9.56
N THR A 37 -2.04 25.15 10.47
CA THR A 37 -3.11 24.19 10.28
C THR A 37 -4.42 24.88 9.95
N ASP A 38 -5.25 24.24 9.16
CA ASP A 38 -6.58 24.70 8.79
C ASP A 38 -7.49 23.49 8.51
N SER A 39 -8.73 23.77 8.12
CA SER A 39 -9.66 22.75 7.68
C SER A 39 -10.59 23.28 6.59
N VAL A 40 -10.90 22.44 5.62
CA VAL A 40 -11.78 22.75 4.50
C VAL A 40 -13.04 21.88 4.55
N HIS A 41 -14.20 22.48 4.29
CA HIS A 41 -15.44 21.73 4.08
C HIS A 41 -15.49 21.20 2.64
N ALA A 42 -16.11 20.07 2.42
CA ALA A 42 -16.21 19.40 1.12
C ALA A 42 -16.77 20.28 -0.02
N ASP A 43 -17.59 21.30 0.29
CA ASP A 43 -18.23 22.20 -0.67
C ASP A 43 -17.65 23.63 -0.65
N LYS A 44 -16.53 23.85 0.05
CA LYS A 44 -15.94 25.18 0.27
C LYS A 44 -14.44 25.19 -0.02
N SER A 45 -13.91 26.42 -0.06
CA SER A 45 -12.46 26.64 -0.14
C SER A 45 -11.99 27.43 1.07
N VAL A 46 -10.80 27.13 1.56
CA VAL A 46 -10.05 28.01 2.44
C VAL A 46 -9.24 28.95 1.56
N VAL A 47 -9.34 30.26 1.84
CA VAL A 47 -8.70 31.29 1.02
C VAL A 47 -7.54 31.90 1.78
N TYR A 48 -6.38 31.85 1.16
CA TYR A 48 -5.20 32.58 1.56
C TYR A 48 -4.96 33.74 0.57
N THR A 49 -4.26 34.77 1.00
CA THR A 49 -3.76 35.82 0.10
C THR A 49 -2.24 35.80 0.05
N VAL A 50 -1.69 36.13 -1.10
CA VAL A 50 -0.25 36.29 -1.30
C VAL A 50 0.03 37.53 -2.14
N THR A 51 0.80 38.48 -1.62
CA THR A 51 1.22 39.66 -2.36
C THR A 51 2.57 39.40 -3.00
N MET A 52 2.62 39.50 -4.33
CA MET A 52 3.81 39.19 -5.12
C MET A 52 4.08 40.26 -6.17
N LYS A 53 5.35 40.44 -6.50
CA LYS A 53 5.76 41.23 -7.64
C LYS A 53 5.83 40.38 -8.89
N LYS A 54 5.63 40.99 -10.05
CA LYS A 54 5.79 40.34 -11.34
C LYS A 54 7.12 39.57 -11.43
N GLY A 55 7.07 38.31 -11.77
CA GLY A 55 8.23 37.43 -11.91
C GLY A 55 8.72 36.79 -10.62
N GLU A 56 8.13 37.11 -9.47
CA GLU A 56 8.39 36.34 -8.23
C GLU A 56 7.77 34.95 -8.31
N PHE A 57 8.40 34.00 -7.64
CA PHE A 57 8.01 32.59 -7.61
C PHE A 57 7.45 32.24 -6.24
N LEU A 58 6.26 31.65 -6.21
CA LEU A 58 5.65 31.05 -5.03
C LEU A 58 5.91 29.56 -5.03
N ARG A 59 6.42 29.04 -3.92
CA ARG A 59 6.35 27.63 -3.54
C ARG A 59 5.56 27.53 -2.24
N CYS A 60 4.46 26.78 -2.27
CA CYS A 60 3.66 26.48 -1.08
C CYS A 60 3.37 24.97 -1.04
N VAL A 61 3.67 24.34 0.08
CA VAL A 61 3.45 22.91 0.32
C VAL A 61 2.38 22.76 1.39
N TYR A 62 1.36 21.98 1.12
CA TYR A 62 0.29 21.69 2.09
C TYR A 62 -0.10 20.20 2.10
N THR A 63 -0.56 19.71 3.27
CA THR A 63 -0.91 18.28 3.45
C THR A 63 -2.24 17.93 2.83
N GLN A 64 -2.43 16.63 2.52
CA GLN A 64 -3.67 16.02 2.07
C GLN A 64 -3.99 14.79 2.94
N ASP A 65 -4.25 15.00 4.24
CA ASP A 65 -4.29 13.87 5.18
C ASP A 65 -5.57 13.00 5.06
N ASP A 66 -6.74 13.60 4.75
CA ASP A 66 -8.03 12.89 4.75
C ASP A 66 -8.88 13.10 3.48
N ALA A 67 -8.44 13.95 2.56
CA ALA A 67 -9.13 14.22 1.30
C ALA A 67 -8.15 14.58 0.20
N ASP A 68 -8.49 14.24 -1.04
CA ASP A 68 -7.81 14.80 -2.19
C ASP A 68 -8.08 16.29 -2.27
N MET A 69 -7.03 17.10 -2.25
CA MET A 69 -7.13 18.55 -2.23
C MET A 69 -6.53 19.16 -3.50
N PHE A 70 -7.14 20.20 -3.98
CA PHE A 70 -6.59 20.98 -5.09
C PHE A 70 -6.49 22.45 -4.71
N ALA A 71 -5.54 23.13 -5.32
CA ALA A 71 -5.38 24.57 -5.15
C ALA A 71 -5.61 25.31 -6.47
N SER A 72 -6.11 26.55 -6.34
CA SER A 72 -6.20 27.47 -7.47
C SER A 72 -5.65 28.84 -7.07
N VAL A 73 -4.93 29.49 -7.99
CA VAL A 73 -4.46 30.87 -7.83
C VAL A 73 -5.31 31.78 -8.69
N LEU A 74 -5.90 32.82 -8.08
CA LEU A 74 -6.79 33.77 -8.72
C LEU A 74 -6.20 35.18 -8.65
N ASN A 75 -6.50 36.01 -9.68
CA ASN A 75 -6.20 37.44 -9.66
C ASN A 75 -7.22 38.25 -8.84
N GLU A 76 -7.01 39.57 -8.75
CA GLU A 76 -7.94 40.49 -8.04
C GLU A 76 -9.34 40.53 -8.65
N ASN A 77 -9.50 40.17 -9.94
CA ASN A 77 -10.80 40.11 -10.61
C ASN A 77 -11.54 38.79 -10.39
N GLY A 78 -10.89 37.80 -9.72
CA GLY A 78 -11.45 36.46 -9.51
C GLY A 78 -11.19 35.48 -10.67
N ASP A 79 -10.36 35.85 -11.66
CA ASP A 79 -10.00 34.93 -12.74
C ASP A 79 -8.97 33.92 -12.24
N THR A 80 -9.19 32.64 -12.51
CA THR A 80 -8.22 31.57 -12.21
C THR A 80 -7.03 31.64 -13.14
N LEU A 81 -5.85 31.86 -12.60
CA LEU A 81 -4.59 31.95 -13.32
C LEU A 81 -3.84 30.62 -13.40
N ALA A 82 -4.00 29.76 -12.39
CA ALA A 82 -3.39 28.45 -12.32
C ALA A 82 -4.19 27.54 -11.40
N SER A 83 -4.11 26.21 -11.63
CA SER A 83 -4.69 25.19 -10.78
C SER A 83 -3.66 24.07 -10.56
N PHE A 84 -3.65 23.53 -9.35
CA PHE A 84 -2.70 22.52 -8.86
C PHE A 84 -3.48 21.37 -8.27
N ASN A 85 -3.34 20.22 -8.84
CA ASN A 85 -3.81 18.91 -8.37
C ASN A 85 -2.89 17.89 -9.06
N ALA A 86 -1.63 17.88 -8.66
CA ALA A 86 -0.61 17.05 -9.29
C ALA A 86 -0.53 15.67 -8.64
N ARG A 87 -1.12 15.50 -7.46
CA ARG A 87 -0.96 14.30 -6.65
C ARG A 87 -2.31 13.73 -6.31
N PHE A 88 -2.59 12.61 -6.94
CA PHE A 88 -3.82 11.89 -6.70
C PHE A 88 -3.73 11.06 -5.41
N GLY A 89 -4.67 11.28 -4.47
CA GLY A 89 -4.77 10.48 -3.25
C GLY A 89 -4.62 11.26 -1.94
N PHE A 90 -4.88 10.58 -0.83
CA PHE A 90 -5.07 11.20 0.50
C PHE A 90 -3.79 11.33 1.33
N MET A 91 -2.62 10.93 0.85
CA MET A 91 -1.47 10.69 1.70
C MET A 91 -0.20 11.45 1.33
N ASN A 92 -0.30 12.48 0.52
CA ASN A 92 0.87 13.23 0.06
C ASN A 92 0.64 14.73 0.14
N ASP A 93 1.75 15.46 0.34
CA ASP A 93 1.71 16.92 0.30
C ASP A 93 1.44 17.40 -1.13
N GLU A 94 0.56 18.36 -1.31
CA GLU A 94 0.40 19.10 -2.57
C GLU A 94 1.34 20.28 -2.62
N ILE A 95 1.79 20.62 -3.84
CA ILE A 95 2.75 21.70 -4.06
C ILE A 95 2.22 22.69 -5.07
N ILE A 96 2.14 23.96 -4.67
CA ILE A 96 1.92 25.10 -5.54
C ILE A 96 3.30 25.64 -5.96
N GLU A 97 3.65 25.54 -7.22
CA GLU A 97 4.83 26.19 -7.80
C GLU A 97 4.38 27.10 -8.94
N TRP A 98 4.46 28.40 -8.72
CA TRP A 98 3.88 29.38 -9.62
C TRP A 98 4.68 30.69 -9.70
N ILE A 99 4.69 31.31 -10.90
CA ILE A 99 5.35 32.60 -11.13
C ILE A 99 4.28 33.68 -11.35
N ALA A 100 4.34 34.75 -10.57
CA ALA A 100 3.39 35.86 -10.66
C ALA A 100 3.49 36.59 -12.01
N PRO A 101 2.41 36.69 -12.80
CA PRO A 101 2.39 37.37 -14.10
C PRO A 101 2.35 38.88 -13.95
N SER A 102 1.93 39.41 -12.83
CA SER A 102 1.73 40.82 -12.48
C SER A 102 2.17 41.10 -11.05
N THR A 103 2.19 42.38 -10.68
CA THR A 103 2.44 42.81 -9.30
C THR A 103 1.10 43.14 -8.66
N GLU A 104 0.57 42.23 -7.86
CA GLU A 104 -0.72 42.35 -7.17
C GLU A 104 -0.84 41.39 -6.00
N THR A 105 -1.99 41.40 -5.32
CA THR A 105 -2.32 40.41 -4.31
C THR A 105 -3.21 39.32 -4.93
N PHE A 106 -2.73 38.10 -4.93
CA PHE A 106 -3.44 36.94 -5.45
C PHE A 106 -4.17 36.21 -4.33
N ALA A 107 -5.29 35.57 -4.67
CA ALA A 107 -5.99 34.64 -3.80
C ALA A 107 -5.54 33.20 -4.12
N VAL A 108 -5.20 32.45 -3.09
CA VAL A 108 -4.89 31.01 -3.18
C VAL A 108 -6.03 30.27 -2.50
N HIS A 109 -6.83 29.57 -3.28
CA HIS A 109 -7.94 28.77 -2.82
C HIS A 109 -7.48 27.32 -2.67
N ILE A 110 -7.64 26.73 -1.48
CA ILE A 110 -7.42 25.30 -1.22
C ILE A 110 -8.79 24.68 -1.00
N SER A 111 -9.15 23.68 -1.78
CA SER A 111 -10.46 23.03 -1.82
C SER A 111 -10.30 21.52 -1.71
N GLY A 112 -11.18 20.85 -0.96
CA GLY A 112 -11.23 19.39 -0.90
C GLY A 112 -12.07 18.82 -2.05
N LEU A 113 -11.58 17.78 -2.71
CA LEU A 113 -12.35 16.94 -3.63
C LEU A 113 -12.93 15.78 -2.83
N SER A 114 -14.24 15.71 -2.70
CA SER A 114 -14.88 14.50 -2.20
C SER A 114 -14.80 13.41 -3.26
N TYR A 115 -14.07 12.32 -2.99
CA TYR A 115 -13.99 11.14 -3.87
C TYR A 115 -15.29 10.34 -3.95
N THR A 116 -16.25 10.66 -3.11
CA THR A 116 -17.57 10.06 -3.16
C THR A 116 -18.43 10.79 -4.21
N ALA A 117 -18.19 10.52 -5.50
CA ALA A 117 -19.22 10.73 -6.53
C ALA A 117 -20.53 9.95 -6.21
N ILE A 118 -20.68 9.46 -4.99
CA ILE A 118 -21.78 8.70 -4.38
C ILE A 118 -22.14 9.32 -3.02
N ALA A 119 -21.68 10.54 -2.76
CA ALA A 119 -22.02 11.23 -1.53
C ALA A 119 -23.51 11.58 -1.52
N SER A 120 -24.20 11.12 -0.50
CA SER A 120 -25.59 11.47 -0.22
C SER A 120 -25.70 12.98 0.12
N ALA A 121 -26.89 13.53 0.08
CA ALA A 121 -27.18 14.96 0.34
C ALA A 121 -26.69 15.48 1.71
N ASP A 122 -26.18 14.64 2.59
CA ASP A 122 -25.66 14.96 3.93
C ASP A 122 -24.14 15.19 4.01
N ASP A 123 -23.37 14.98 2.92
CA ASP A 123 -21.92 15.17 2.89
C ASP A 123 -21.43 16.62 3.05
N LYS A 124 -22.33 17.57 3.14
CA LYS A 124 -22.01 18.99 3.43
C LYS A 124 -21.39 19.21 4.82
N ALA A 125 -21.39 18.19 5.68
CA ALA A 125 -20.81 18.24 7.01
C ALA A 125 -19.35 17.78 7.08
N LEU A 126 -18.79 17.21 6.00
CA LEU A 126 -17.41 16.71 6.01
C LEU A 126 -16.41 17.87 6.06
N VAL A 127 -15.53 17.81 7.04
CA VAL A 127 -14.47 18.79 7.30
C VAL A 127 -13.13 18.06 7.26
N PHE A 128 -12.25 18.50 6.38
CA PHE A 128 -10.94 17.89 6.17
C PHE A 128 -9.86 18.79 6.76
N PRO A 129 -9.10 18.34 7.76
CA PRO A 129 -7.94 19.06 8.26
C PRO A 129 -6.81 19.04 7.24
N PHE A 130 -6.01 20.09 7.19
CA PHE A 130 -4.77 20.15 6.43
C PHE A 130 -3.76 21.11 7.08
N ALA A 131 -2.51 21.02 6.69
CA ALA A 131 -1.48 21.93 7.15
C ALA A 131 -0.70 22.52 5.98
N VAL A 132 -0.55 23.84 5.94
CA VAL A 132 0.49 24.48 5.14
C VAL A 132 1.81 24.24 5.87
N ARG A 133 2.72 23.48 5.27
CA ARG A 133 4.00 23.09 5.87
C ARG A 133 5.12 24.07 5.54
N GLU A 134 5.08 24.62 4.34
CA GLU A 134 6.13 25.50 3.83
C GLU A 134 5.55 26.55 2.89
N THR A 135 6.01 27.78 3.02
CA THR A 135 5.78 28.85 2.04
C THR A 135 7.08 29.60 1.76
N ARG A 136 7.44 29.71 0.49
CA ARG A 136 8.57 30.52 0.01
C ARG A 136 8.10 31.44 -1.11
N ILE A 137 8.44 32.71 -1.01
CA ILE A 137 8.31 33.68 -2.10
C ILE A 137 9.71 34.08 -2.49
N LEU A 138 10.13 33.76 -3.69
CA LEU A 138 11.48 33.98 -4.19
C LEU A 138 11.48 35.08 -5.24
N SER A 139 12.45 36.00 -5.16
CA SER A 139 12.72 36.91 -6.26
C SER A 139 13.13 36.14 -7.53
N THR A 140 13.05 36.77 -8.69
CA THR A 140 13.46 36.14 -9.98
C THR A 140 14.91 35.62 -9.93
N ASN A 141 15.81 36.30 -9.19
CA ASN A 141 17.20 35.87 -9.08
C ASN A 141 17.35 34.72 -8.09
N ASP A 142 16.63 34.78 -6.94
CA ASP A 142 16.64 33.69 -5.96
C ASP A 142 15.99 32.44 -6.55
N HIS A 143 14.92 32.59 -7.34
CA HIS A 143 14.30 31.47 -8.07
C HIS A 143 15.28 30.82 -9.06
N LYS A 144 16.05 31.61 -9.82
CA LYS A 144 17.11 31.04 -10.67
C LYS A 144 18.16 30.27 -9.88
N SER A 145 18.54 30.80 -8.71
CA SER A 145 19.49 30.13 -7.81
C SER A 145 18.90 28.84 -7.24
N TYR A 146 17.62 28.87 -6.85
CA TYR A 146 16.85 27.69 -6.41
C TYR A 146 16.83 26.62 -7.49
N LEU A 147 16.44 26.95 -8.72
CA LEU A 147 16.40 25.99 -9.84
C LEU A 147 17.79 25.38 -10.14
N LYS A 148 18.86 26.21 -10.01
CA LYS A 148 20.24 25.72 -10.17
C LYS A 148 20.61 24.72 -9.07
N SER A 149 20.22 24.98 -7.82
CA SER A 149 20.43 24.06 -6.69
C SER A 149 19.65 22.76 -6.88
N GLU A 150 18.36 22.84 -7.23
CA GLU A 150 17.51 21.70 -7.52
C GLU A 150 18.11 20.79 -8.60
N ARG A 151 18.59 21.41 -9.69
CA ARG A 151 19.25 20.69 -10.77
C ARG A 151 20.53 19.99 -10.30
N ALA A 152 21.36 20.68 -9.51
CA ALA A 152 22.59 20.11 -9.00
C ALA A 152 22.33 18.93 -8.04
N GLU A 153 21.32 19.05 -7.18
CA GLU A 153 20.92 17.95 -6.29
C GLU A 153 20.39 16.74 -7.08
N LYS A 154 19.58 16.97 -8.13
CA LYS A 154 19.10 15.92 -9.02
C LYS A 154 20.25 15.23 -9.78
N GLU A 155 21.19 16.00 -10.31
CA GLU A 155 22.38 15.47 -10.97
C GLU A 155 23.25 14.64 -10.02
N ALA A 156 23.43 15.11 -8.77
CA ALA A 156 24.15 14.38 -7.73
C ALA A 156 23.43 13.07 -7.35
N PHE A 157 22.11 13.10 -7.28
CA PHE A 157 21.30 11.90 -7.03
C PHE A 157 21.42 10.89 -8.18
N HIS A 158 21.34 11.34 -9.44
CA HIS A 158 21.54 10.44 -10.60
C HIS A 158 22.95 9.84 -10.62
N ALA A 159 23.98 10.63 -10.30
CA ALA A 159 25.34 10.13 -10.23
C ALA A 159 25.51 9.09 -9.11
N TRP A 160 24.86 9.34 -7.96
CA TRP A 160 24.87 8.41 -6.82
C TRP A 160 24.15 7.10 -7.19
N ILE A 161 22.96 7.13 -7.83
CA ILE A 161 22.25 5.94 -8.34
C ILE A 161 23.20 5.10 -9.20
N LYS A 162 23.81 5.71 -10.22
CA LYS A 162 24.73 5.01 -11.13
C LYS A 162 25.90 4.32 -10.43
N SER A 163 26.45 4.99 -9.40
CA SER A 163 27.64 4.50 -8.70
C SER A 163 27.33 3.42 -7.65
N ASN A 164 26.09 3.35 -7.17
CA ASN A 164 25.71 2.47 -6.06
C ASN A 164 24.71 1.37 -6.47
N THR A 165 24.34 1.29 -7.75
CA THR A 165 23.49 0.21 -8.23
C THR A 165 24.33 -1.02 -8.54
N HIS A 166 24.07 -2.12 -7.84
CA HIS A 166 24.62 -3.44 -8.13
C HIS A 166 23.76 -4.11 -9.21
N PRO A 167 24.33 -4.49 -10.38
CA PRO A 167 23.56 -5.05 -11.47
C PRO A 167 23.06 -6.46 -11.13
N ILE A 168 21.80 -6.74 -11.41
CA ILE A 168 21.21 -8.08 -11.40
C ILE A 168 21.31 -8.62 -12.83
N ARG A 169 21.99 -9.75 -13.02
CA ARG A 169 22.27 -10.29 -14.36
C ARG A 169 21.06 -10.95 -15.00
N THR A 170 20.35 -11.75 -14.23
CA THR A 170 19.24 -12.57 -14.74
C THR A 170 18.12 -12.73 -13.71
N LEU A 171 16.92 -13.05 -14.21
CA LEU A 171 15.77 -13.44 -13.39
C LEU A 171 15.50 -14.96 -13.47
N ASP A 172 16.25 -15.67 -14.30
CA ASP A 172 16.14 -17.11 -14.44
C ASP A 172 16.53 -17.81 -13.13
N THR A 173 15.58 -18.54 -12.55
CA THR A 173 15.71 -19.22 -11.27
C THR A 173 16.69 -20.38 -11.28
N SER A 174 17.06 -20.88 -12.46
CA SER A 174 18.06 -21.95 -12.65
C SER A 174 19.50 -21.43 -12.79
N SER A 175 19.67 -20.13 -13.00
CA SER A 175 20.99 -19.51 -13.19
C SER A 175 21.74 -19.34 -11.87
N PRO A 176 23.10 -19.26 -11.91
CA PRO A 176 23.90 -18.89 -10.74
C PRO A 176 23.43 -17.58 -10.11
N ASP A 177 23.51 -17.49 -8.79
CA ASP A 177 22.95 -16.40 -8.00
C ASP A 177 23.98 -15.54 -7.26
N ASP A 178 25.23 -15.55 -7.70
CA ASP A 178 26.32 -14.72 -7.18
C ASP A 178 26.09 -13.21 -7.42
N ASP A 179 25.27 -12.84 -8.40
CA ASP A 179 24.81 -11.47 -8.63
C ASP A 179 23.87 -10.94 -7.54
N LEU A 180 23.36 -11.81 -6.68
CA LEU A 180 22.51 -11.44 -5.54
C LEU A 180 23.31 -11.30 -4.23
N GLU A 181 24.62 -11.53 -4.23
CA GLU A 181 25.45 -11.42 -3.02
C GLU A 181 25.34 -10.05 -2.32
N PRO A 182 25.31 -8.90 -3.03
CA PRO A 182 25.12 -7.60 -2.37
C PRO A 182 23.82 -7.50 -1.57
N ILE A 183 22.75 -8.19 -2.01
CA ILE A 183 21.48 -8.23 -1.28
C ILE A 183 21.62 -9.11 -0.04
N ILE A 184 22.27 -10.28 -0.17
CA ILE A 184 22.51 -11.19 0.95
C ILE A 184 23.34 -10.51 2.03
N ASP A 185 24.38 -9.76 1.65
CA ASP A 185 25.22 -9.02 2.60
C ASP A 185 24.43 -7.94 3.34
N ALA A 186 23.55 -7.20 2.64
CA ALA A 186 22.71 -6.18 3.24
C ALA A 186 21.76 -6.75 4.31
N VAL A 187 21.26 -7.98 4.11
CA VAL A 187 20.27 -8.61 5.00
C VAL A 187 20.87 -9.66 5.94
N ARG A 188 22.17 -9.94 5.86
CA ARG A 188 22.84 -11.03 6.59
C ARG A 188 22.58 -10.99 8.10
N ASN A 189 22.56 -9.79 8.69
CA ASN A 189 22.38 -9.58 10.13
C ASN A 189 20.94 -9.21 10.51
N LYS A 190 19.99 -9.30 9.58
CA LYS A 190 18.60 -8.97 9.80
C LYS A 190 17.81 -10.21 10.20
N ARG A 191 16.83 -10.04 11.09
CA ARG A 191 15.92 -11.11 11.53
C ARG A 191 14.70 -11.21 10.62
N VAL A 192 14.13 -10.08 10.23
CA VAL A 192 12.92 -9.98 9.40
C VAL A 192 13.28 -9.26 8.10
N ILE A 193 13.19 -9.97 6.99
CA ILE A 193 13.54 -9.49 5.65
C ILE A 193 12.24 -9.36 4.85
N ALA A 194 11.83 -8.14 4.61
CA ALA A 194 10.58 -7.84 3.91
C ALA A 194 10.84 -7.62 2.41
N LEU A 195 10.27 -8.47 1.57
CA LEU A 195 10.34 -8.42 0.11
C LEU A 195 9.06 -7.80 -0.43
N GLY A 196 9.15 -6.53 -0.84
CA GLY A 196 8.04 -5.76 -1.38
C GLY A 196 7.69 -6.12 -2.83
N GLU A 197 6.67 -5.43 -3.35
CA GLU A 197 6.31 -5.39 -4.77
C GLU A 197 5.47 -4.15 -5.03
N SER A 198 5.74 -3.42 -6.11
CA SER A 198 4.94 -2.27 -6.52
C SER A 198 3.71 -2.66 -7.34
N SER A 199 3.56 -3.94 -7.66
CA SER A 199 2.41 -4.55 -8.34
C SER A 199 2.29 -6.00 -7.95
N HIS A 200 1.08 -6.45 -7.66
CA HIS A 200 0.80 -7.87 -7.39
C HIS A 200 0.89 -8.77 -8.62
N GLY A 201 0.85 -8.21 -9.82
CA GLY A 201 0.70 -8.95 -11.06
C GLY A 201 1.91 -8.90 -12.00
N THR A 202 3.13 -8.69 -11.50
CA THR A 202 4.36 -8.64 -12.27
C THR A 202 5.13 -9.96 -12.16
N ALA A 203 5.31 -10.68 -13.26
CA ALA A 203 5.99 -11.98 -13.29
C ALA A 203 7.43 -11.90 -12.80
N GLU A 204 8.17 -10.87 -13.19
CA GLU A 204 9.56 -10.66 -12.82
C GLU A 204 9.78 -10.50 -11.31
N PHE A 205 8.76 -9.97 -10.59
CA PHE A 205 8.84 -9.88 -9.12
C PHE A 205 8.82 -11.26 -8.46
N TYR A 206 8.00 -12.18 -8.96
CA TYR A 206 8.02 -13.57 -8.47
C TYR A 206 9.34 -14.26 -8.77
N GLN A 207 9.87 -14.07 -9.98
CA GLN A 207 11.13 -14.68 -10.40
C GLN A 207 12.31 -14.23 -9.54
N ILE A 208 12.48 -12.92 -9.34
CA ILE A 208 13.58 -12.40 -8.50
C ILE A 208 13.40 -12.81 -7.03
N LYS A 209 12.15 -12.76 -6.51
CA LYS A 209 11.86 -13.20 -5.14
C LYS A 209 12.17 -14.69 -4.97
N GLN A 210 11.83 -15.56 -5.93
CA GLN A 210 12.16 -16.99 -5.85
C GLN A 210 13.68 -17.21 -5.79
N ARG A 211 14.48 -16.51 -6.61
CA ARG A 211 15.94 -16.56 -6.54
C ARG A 211 16.46 -16.11 -5.16
N LEU A 212 15.94 -15.00 -4.65
CA LEU A 212 16.31 -14.46 -3.33
C LEU A 212 15.93 -15.42 -2.21
N ILE A 213 14.71 -15.93 -2.19
CA ILE A 213 14.23 -16.87 -1.17
C ILE A 213 15.11 -18.11 -1.15
N ALA A 214 15.40 -18.70 -2.33
CA ALA A 214 16.27 -19.87 -2.44
C ALA A 214 17.67 -19.61 -1.88
N LYS A 215 18.27 -18.46 -2.19
CA LYS A 215 19.59 -18.07 -1.68
C LYS A 215 19.55 -17.78 -0.17
N MET A 216 18.54 -17.06 0.32
CA MET A 216 18.40 -16.77 1.76
C MET A 216 18.16 -18.03 2.60
N VAL A 217 17.37 -18.97 2.09
CA VAL A 217 17.16 -20.27 2.75
C VAL A 217 18.48 -21.04 2.85
N ARG A 218 19.24 -21.10 1.77
CA ARG A 218 20.52 -21.82 1.70
C ARG A 218 21.63 -21.17 2.54
N GLU A 219 21.77 -19.85 2.50
CA GLU A 219 22.94 -19.16 3.05
C GLU A 219 22.69 -18.49 4.40
N LEU A 220 21.46 -18.06 4.64
CA LEU A 220 21.07 -17.39 5.90
C LEU A 220 20.25 -18.30 6.83
N GLY A 221 19.88 -19.49 6.36
CA GLY A 221 19.11 -20.44 7.17
C GLY A 221 17.69 -19.97 7.48
N VAL A 222 17.07 -19.21 6.57
CA VAL A 222 15.66 -18.78 6.72
C VAL A 222 14.77 -20.01 6.90
N LYS A 223 13.86 -19.96 7.90
CA LYS A 223 12.97 -21.08 8.28
C LYS A 223 11.50 -20.79 8.09
N SER A 224 11.13 -19.55 7.89
CA SER A 224 9.72 -19.16 7.80
C SER A 224 9.50 -18.11 6.72
N PHE A 225 8.45 -18.33 5.95
CA PHE A 225 7.97 -17.44 4.90
C PHE A 225 6.57 -16.95 5.27
N TYR A 226 6.38 -15.65 5.38
CA TYR A 226 5.12 -15.02 5.73
C TYR A 226 4.58 -14.24 4.54
N LEU A 227 3.33 -14.51 4.16
CA LEU A 227 2.66 -13.91 3.01
C LEU A 227 1.55 -12.96 3.44
N GLU A 228 1.39 -11.85 2.75
CA GLU A 228 0.19 -11.00 2.81
C GLU A 228 -1.03 -11.77 2.25
N ALA A 229 -1.52 -12.70 3.03
CA ALA A 229 -2.67 -13.54 2.71
C ALA A 229 -3.32 -14.06 3.99
N SER A 230 -4.53 -14.61 3.87
CA SER A 230 -5.30 -15.13 5.00
C SER A 230 -4.48 -16.09 5.88
N MET A 231 -4.36 -15.77 7.16
CA MET A 231 -3.61 -16.57 8.11
C MET A 231 -4.11 -18.03 8.13
N ARG A 232 -5.42 -18.26 8.16
CA ARG A 232 -5.99 -19.61 8.25
C ARG A 232 -5.95 -20.37 6.93
N ARG A 233 -6.10 -19.69 5.82
CA ARG A 233 -6.02 -20.36 4.51
C ARG A 233 -4.58 -20.76 4.17
N CYS A 234 -3.59 -20.03 4.63
CA CYS A 234 -2.17 -20.36 4.43
C CYS A 234 -1.73 -21.61 5.21
N GLU A 235 -2.48 -22.06 6.22
CA GLU A 235 -2.23 -23.36 6.88
C GLU A 235 -2.32 -24.52 5.89
N TYR A 236 -3.25 -24.45 4.92
CA TYR A 236 -3.34 -25.46 3.87
C TYR A 236 -2.06 -25.48 2.99
N ILE A 237 -1.51 -24.29 2.70
CA ILE A 237 -0.25 -24.18 1.97
C ILE A 237 0.88 -24.81 2.79
N ASN A 238 0.94 -24.49 4.08
CA ASN A 238 1.94 -25.07 4.97
C ASN A 238 1.82 -26.61 5.05
N ASP A 239 0.63 -27.16 5.16
CA ASP A 239 0.40 -28.61 5.14
C ASP A 239 0.83 -29.25 3.82
N TYR A 240 0.59 -28.57 2.70
CA TYR A 240 1.06 -29.04 1.39
C TYR A 240 2.59 -29.05 1.31
N ILE A 241 3.26 -27.99 1.66
CA ILE A 241 4.72 -27.89 1.49
C ILE A 241 5.52 -28.70 2.51
N THR A 242 4.96 -28.94 3.71
CA THR A 242 5.67 -29.69 4.78
C THR A 242 5.26 -31.17 4.83
N LEU A 243 3.97 -31.46 4.73
CA LEU A 243 3.42 -32.80 4.91
C LEU A 243 3.01 -33.48 3.58
N GLY A 244 3.00 -32.75 2.47
CA GLY A 244 2.51 -33.27 1.18
C GLY A 244 1.01 -33.51 1.13
N LYS A 245 0.24 -32.90 2.02
CA LYS A 245 -1.21 -33.02 2.05
C LYS A 245 -1.87 -32.10 1.02
N GLY A 246 -2.86 -32.62 0.30
CA GLY A 246 -3.58 -31.86 -0.70
C GLY A 246 -2.89 -31.81 -2.07
N SER A 247 -3.12 -30.74 -2.83
CA SER A 247 -2.53 -30.56 -4.16
C SER A 247 -1.89 -29.19 -4.34
N LEU A 248 -0.92 -29.09 -5.25
CA LEU A 248 -0.27 -27.84 -5.62
C LEU A 248 -1.29 -26.82 -6.14
N ASP A 249 -2.24 -27.26 -6.96
CA ASP A 249 -3.26 -26.40 -7.53
C ASP A 249 -4.16 -25.79 -6.47
N THR A 250 -4.59 -26.60 -5.49
CA THR A 250 -5.36 -26.09 -4.35
C THR A 250 -4.53 -25.15 -3.49
N ALA A 251 -3.27 -25.48 -3.20
CA ALA A 251 -2.36 -24.63 -2.43
C ALA A 251 -2.16 -23.26 -3.11
N THR A 252 -2.02 -23.24 -4.44
CA THR A 252 -1.91 -22.00 -5.22
C THR A 252 -3.18 -21.14 -5.16
N ALA A 253 -4.36 -21.76 -5.09
CA ALA A 253 -5.65 -21.05 -5.18
C ALA A 253 -6.25 -20.67 -3.82
N ILE A 254 -5.89 -21.35 -2.73
CA ILE A 254 -6.60 -21.30 -1.43
C ILE A 254 -6.37 -20.01 -0.65
N GLN A 255 -5.21 -19.36 -0.81
CA GLN A 255 -4.73 -18.24 0.04
C GLN A 255 -5.70 -17.05 0.18
N GLY A 256 -6.71 -16.95 -0.68
CA GLY A 256 -7.81 -15.99 -0.56
C GLY A 256 -7.81 -14.86 -1.59
N PHE A 257 -6.68 -14.56 -2.22
CA PHE A 257 -6.54 -13.48 -3.18
C PHE A 257 -6.34 -13.98 -4.61
N VAL A 258 -7.04 -13.39 -5.57
CA VAL A 258 -6.97 -13.79 -6.97
C VAL A 258 -5.62 -13.40 -7.60
N ASN A 259 -5.06 -12.27 -7.19
CA ASN A 259 -3.76 -11.78 -7.64
C ASN A 259 -2.58 -12.72 -7.36
N LEU A 260 -2.73 -13.62 -6.39
CA LEU A 260 -1.74 -14.67 -6.10
C LEU A 260 -2.01 -16.00 -6.83
N ARG A 261 -3.08 -16.09 -7.63
CA ARG A 261 -3.42 -17.29 -8.41
C ARG A 261 -2.71 -17.26 -9.76
N VAL A 262 -1.40 -17.27 -9.74
CA VAL A 262 -0.53 -17.17 -10.91
C VAL A 262 0.45 -18.33 -10.98
N GLU A 263 0.91 -18.67 -12.20
CA GLU A 263 1.87 -19.77 -12.40
C GLU A 263 3.17 -19.54 -11.63
N GLU A 264 3.63 -18.30 -11.56
CA GLU A 264 4.86 -17.93 -10.87
C GLU A 264 4.78 -18.20 -9.36
N PHE A 265 3.63 -17.96 -8.71
CA PHE A 265 3.44 -18.34 -7.31
C PHE A 265 3.34 -19.86 -7.15
N ARG A 266 2.72 -20.54 -8.10
CA ARG A 266 2.67 -22.00 -8.15
C ARG A 266 4.07 -22.61 -8.23
N ASP A 267 4.95 -22.04 -9.05
CA ASP A 267 6.34 -22.47 -9.19
C ASP A 267 7.13 -22.29 -7.88
N LEU A 268 6.91 -21.16 -7.18
CA LEU A 268 7.50 -20.93 -5.85
C LEU A 268 7.04 -22.02 -4.85
N LEU A 269 5.74 -22.32 -4.78
CA LEU A 269 5.23 -23.36 -3.88
C LEU A 269 5.77 -24.77 -4.24
N SER A 270 5.89 -25.07 -5.53
CA SER A 270 6.49 -26.31 -6.02
C SER A 270 7.96 -26.43 -5.59
N TRP A 271 8.71 -25.33 -5.72
CA TRP A 271 10.10 -25.27 -5.27
C TRP A 271 10.21 -25.48 -3.76
N ILE A 272 9.40 -24.78 -2.95
CA ILE A 272 9.42 -24.95 -1.48
C ILE A 272 9.09 -26.39 -1.10
N ARG A 273 8.11 -27.01 -1.75
CA ARG A 273 7.75 -28.42 -1.50
C ARG A 273 8.94 -29.35 -1.77
N SER A 274 9.59 -29.19 -2.94
CA SER A 274 10.77 -30.00 -3.31
C SER A 274 11.95 -29.78 -2.36
N HIS A 275 12.16 -28.54 -1.90
CA HIS A 275 13.16 -28.21 -0.89
C HIS A 275 12.90 -28.95 0.44
N ASN A 276 11.65 -28.99 0.88
CA ASN A 276 11.26 -29.58 2.15
C ASN A 276 11.22 -31.11 2.17
N GLU A 277 11.15 -31.77 1.01
CA GLU A 277 10.78 -33.19 0.89
C GLU A 277 11.66 -34.16 1.68
N ASN A 278 12.98 -33.86 1.76
CA ASN A 278 13.95 -34.70 2.45
C ASN A 278 14.49 -34.08 3.74
N LEU A 279 13.85 -33.02 4.25
CA LEU A 279 14.27 -32.33 5.46
C LEU A 279 13.45 -32.80 6.66
N SER A 280 14.08 -32.83 7.86
CA SER A 280 13.36 -33.02 9.11
C SER A 280 12.44 -31.83 9.41
N PRO A 281 11.34 -32.00 10.17
CA PRO A 281 10.36 -30.93 10.40
C PRO A 281 10.93 -29.62 10.97
N ASP A 282 12.04 -29.69 11.71
CA ASP A 282 12.75 -28.54 12.26
C ASP A 282 13.67 -27.82 11.25
N GLN A 283 13.95 -28.49 10.14
CA GLN A 283 14.77 -27.96 9.04
C GLN A 283 13.92 -27.42 7.89
N GLN A 284 12.66 -27.81 7.79
CA GLN A 284 11.75 -27.39 6.74
C GLN A 284 11.45 -25.89 6.78
N LEU A 285 11.31 -25.29 5.59
CA LEU A 285 10.75 -23.95 5.42
C LEU A 285 9.23 -24.05 5.67
N LYS A 286 8.74 -23.23 6.60
CA LYS A 286 7.32 -23.13 6.96
C LYS A 286 6.67 -21.96 6.26
N PHE A 287 5.35 -22.00 6.11
CA PHE A 287 4.56 -21.00 5.41
C PHE A 287 3.41 -20.50 6.29
N TYR A 288 3.28 -19.18 6.41
CA TYR A 288 2.22 -18.55 7.19
C TYR A 288 1.59 -17.39 6.40
N GLY A 289 0.31 -17.13 6.64
CA GLY A 289 -0.32 -15.86 6.29
C GLY A 289 -0.31 -14.93 7.49
N PHE A 290 -0.37 -13.62 7.25
CA PHE A 290 -0.48 -12.64 8.33
C PHE A 290 -1.65 -11.65 8.16
N ASP A 291 -2.36 -11.74 7.03
CA ASP A 291 -3.53 -10.90 6.77
C ASP A 291 -4.78 -11.44 7.49
N LEU A 292 -5.58 -10.50 7.95
CA LEU A 292 -6.82 -10.74 8.66
C LEU A 292 -8.05 -10.87 7.76
N GLN A 293 -7.87 -10.80 6.43
CA GLN A 293 -8.97 -10.95 5.47
C GLN A 293 -9.23 -12.42 5.11
N ARG A 294 -10.47 -12.73 4.68
CA ARG A 294 -10.85 -14.08 4.20
C ARG A 294 -10.76 -15.17 5.27
N ASN A 295 -11.32 -14.88 6.44
CA ASN A 295 -11.27 -15.77 7.60
C ASN A 295 -12.43 -16.76 7.72
N GLU A 296 -13.05 -17.20 6.60
CA GLU A 296 -14.12 -18.19 6.61
C GLU A 296 -13.72 -19.50 7.34
N PRO A 297 -12.46 -20.01 7.24
CA PRO A 297 -12.06 -21.17 8.04
C PRO A 297 -12.08 -20.90 9.55
N ALA A 298 -11.70 -19.71 10.00
CA ALA A 298 -11.76 -19.34 11.42
C ALA A 298 -13.20 -19.35 11.95
N ARG A 299 -14.16 -18.84 11.15
CA ARG A 299 -15.59 -18.91 11.50
C ARG A 299 -16.08 -20.36 11.63
N ALA A 300 -15.74 -21.21 10.67
CA ALA A 300 -16.14 -22.61 10.68
C ALA A 300 -15.62 -23.33 11.93
N GLU A 301 -14.35 -23.12 12.29
CA GLU A 301 -13.76 -23.70 13.50
C GLU A 301 -14.42 -23.19 14.78
N LEU A 302 -14.71 -21.89 14.88
CA LEU A 302 -15.41 -21.32 16.04
C LEU A 302 -16.82 -21.89 16.19
N LEU A 303 -17.57 -22.06 15.12
CA LEU A 303 -18.89 -22.70 15.19
C LEU A 303 -18.80 -24.14 15.70
N VAL A 304 -17.80 -24.89 15.23
CA VAL A 304 -17.53 -26.26 15.74
C VAL A 304 -17.14 -26.21 17.21
N PHE A 305 -16.31 -25.25 17.60
CA PHE A 305 -15.91 -25.08 19.01
C PHE A 305 -17.12 -24.80 19.92
N PHE A 306 -17.94 -23.81 19.58
CA PHE A 306 -19.11 -23.47 20.41
C PHE A 306 -20.14 -24.56 20.42
N ARG A 307 -20.36 -25.31 19.33
CA ARG A 307 -21.25 -26.46 19.30
C ARG A 307 -20.87 -27.53 20.32
N ASN A 308 -19.56 -27.75 20.51
CA ASN A 308 -19.05 -28.81 21.38
C ASN A 308 -18.80 -28.36 22.82
N TYR A 309 -18.38 -27.10 23.03
CA TYR A 309 -17.86 -26.65 24.34
C TYR A 309 -18.58 -25.41 24.91
N GLY A 310 -19.44 -24.78 24.14
CA GLY A 310 -20.22 -23.60 24.54
C GLY A 310 -21.60 -23.53 23.87
N PRO A 311 -22.42 -24.62 23.92
CA PRO A 311 -23.70 -24.67 23.20
C PRO A 311 -24.68 -23.57 23.62
N ASP A 312 -24.55 -23.06 24.84
CA ASP A 312 -25.29 -21.91 25.37
C ASP A 312 -25.02 -20.61 24.62
N GLN A 313 -23.84 -20.47 24.00
CA GLN A 313 -23.43 -19.30 23.22
C GLN A 313 -23.61 -19.49 21.68
N LEU A 314 -23.82 -20.72 21.22
CA LEU A 314 -23.81 -21.03 19.77
C LEU A 314 -24.79 -20.16 18.98
N ALA A 315 -26.04 -20.03 19.44
CA ALA A 315 -27.04 -19.23 18.74
C ALA A 315 -26.71 -17.72 18.68
N ARG A 316 -25.97 -17.19 19.67
CA ARG A 316 -25.44 -15.82 19.65
C ARG A 316 -24.37 -15.66 18.58
N ILE A 317 -23.43 -16.60 18.52
CA ILE A 317 -22.32 -16.57 17.56
C ILE A 317 -22.82 -16.76 16.12
N GLU A 318 -23.79 -17.66 15.88
CA GLU A 318 -24.43 -17.83 14.57
C GLU A 318 -25.11 -16.54 14.11
N ARG A 319 -25.84 -15.84 14.99
CA ARG A 319 -26.46 -14.54 14.66
C ARG A 319 -25.39 -13.48 14.34
N LEU A 320 -24.32 -13.42 15.13
CA LEU A 320 -23.22 -12.47 14.91
C LEU A 320 -22.62 -12.64 13.51
N PHE A 321 -22.37 -13.88 13.08
CA PHE A 321 -21.84 -14.19 11.75
C PHE A 321 -22.84 -13.88 10.63
N ALA A 322 -24.12 -14.15 10.84
CA ALA A 322 -25.17 -13.82 9.86
C ALA A 322 -25.29 -12.29 9.65
N VAL A 323 -25.18 -11.49 10.72
CA VAL A 323 -25.16 -10.02 10.62
C VAL A 323 -23.92 -9.55 9.87
N HIS A 324 -22.76 -10.15 10.15
CA HIS A 324 -21.51 -9.84 9.43
C HIS A 324 -21.63 -10.11 7.92
N ASP A 325 -22.18 -11.26 7.52
CA ASP A 325 -22.39 -11.59 6.10
C ASP A 325 -23.34 -10.59 5.42
N SER A 326 -24.38 -10.18 6.15
CA SER A 326 -25.32 -9.16 5.68
C SER A 326 -24.64 -7.79 5.50
N SER A 327 -23.77 -7.39 6.41
CA SER A 327 -23.02 -6.12 6.32
C SER A 327 -22.08 -6.08 5.12
N ILE A 328 -21.38 -7.19 4.84
CA ILE A 328 -20.54 -7.31 3.63
C ILE A 328 -21.39 -7.27 2.35
N ALA A 329 -22.59 -7.87 2.34
CA ALA A 329 -23.49 -7.81 1.21
C ALA A 329 -23.98 -6.38 0.95
N LEU A 330 -24.31 -5.61 1.99
CA LEU A 330 -24.73 -4.21 1.89
C LEU A 330 -23.60 -3.30 1.38
N GLN A 331 -22.38 -3.45 1.87
CA GLN A 331 -21.22 -2.72 1.33
C GLN A 331 -21.04 -2.93 -0.19
N LYS A 332 -21.25 -4.16 -0.67
CA LYS A 332 -21.17 -4.47 -2.09
C LYS A 332 -22.28 -3.83 -2.93
N GLN A 333 -23.41 -3.46 -2.32
CA GLN A 333 -24.54 -2.79 -2.96
C GLN A 333 -24.46 -1.25 -2.89
N PHE A 334 -23.40 -0.69 -2.30
CA PHE A 334 -23.18 0.75 -2.17
C PHE A 334 -24.23 1.52 -1.32
N GLU A 335 -24.89 0.86 -0.39
CA GLU A 335 -25.77 1.50 0.59
C GLU A 335 -24.95 1.94 1.83
N LEU A 336 -24.10 2.97 1.66
CA LEU A 336 -23.07 3.37 2.64
C LEU A 336 -23.61 3.85 3.98
N GLN A 337 -24.70 4.62 4.03
CA GLN A 337 -25.22 5.17 5.29
C GLN A 337 -25.84 4.12 6.22
N THR A 338 -26.58 3.17 5.65
CA THR A 338 -27.14 2.07 6.44
C THR A 338 -26.05 1.13 6.96
N SER A 339 -24.88 1.11 6.29
CA SER A 339 -23.75 0.28 6.67
C SER A 339 -22.98 0.78 7.91
N GLU A 340 -22.82 2.11 8.11
CA GLU A 340 -21.99 2.64 9.20
C GLU A 340 -22.54 2.29 10.59
N GLU A 341 -23.84 2.52 10.85
CA GLU A 341 -24.46 2.17 12.12
C GLU A 341 -24.49 0.67 12.36
N LEU A 342 -24.71 -0.11 11.28
CA LEU A 342 -24.64 -1.57 11.34
C LEU A 342 -23.22 -2.03 11.70
N PHE A 343 -22.19 -1.41 11.12
CA PHE A 343 -20.78 -1.74 11.45
C PHE A 343 -20.41 -1.34 12.88
N LYS A 344 -20.84 -0.17 13.36
CA LYS A 344 -20.65 0.25 14.76
C LYS A 344 -21.25 -0.78 15.74
N THR A 345 -22.45 -1.24 15.43
CA THR A 345 -23.14 -2.26 16.23
C THR A 345 -22.39 -3.59 16.14
N LEU A 346 -22.00 -4.00 14.94
CA LEU A 346 -21.28 -5.26 14.71
C LEU A 346 -19.92 -5.29 15.44
N LYS A 347 -19.14 -4.20 15.38
CA LYS A 347 -17.88 -4.06 16.15
C LYS A 347 -18.09 -4.25 17.64
N ARG A 348 -19.09 -3.56 18.22
CA ARG A 348 -19.42 -3.71 19.64
C ARG A 348 -19.77 -5.16 19.97
N ASP A 349 -20.65 -5.77 19.21
CA ASP A 349 -21.15 -7.13 19.46
C ASP A 349 -20.01 -8.18 19.32
N TYR A 350 -19.08 -7.98 18.38
CA TYR A 350 -17.85 -8.80 18.28
C TYR A 350 -16.93 -8.63 19.48
N ARG A 351 -16.67 -7.38 19.92
CA ARG A 351 -15.86 -7.10 21.11
C ARG A 351 -16.46 -7.73 22.36
N ASP A 352 -17.77 -7.60 22.56
CA ASP A 352 -18.48 -8.18 23.69
C ASP A 352 -18.40 -9.71 23.67
N ALA A 353 -18.59 -10.33 22.50
CA ALA A 353 -18.50 -11.79 22.36
C ALA A 353 -17.06 -12.30 22.56
N PHE A 354 -16.06 -11.55 22.04
CA PHE A 354 -14.64 -11.87 22.26
C PHE A 354 -14.25 -11.75 23.74
N ASN A 355 -14.65 -10.67 24.41
CA ASN A 355 -14.39 -10.46 25.83
C ASN A 355 -15.03 -11.56 26.68
N ASP A 356 -16.28 -11.94 26.39
CA ASP A 356 -16.94 -13.06 27.04
C ASP A 356 -16.17 -14.37 26.84
N PHE A 357 -15.64 -14.61 25.64
CA PHE A 357 -14.82 -15.78 25.34
C PHE A 357 -13.53 -15.80 26.16
N VAL A 358 -12.84 -14.66 26.26
CA VAL A 358 -11.62 -14.48 27.06
C VAL A 358 -11.90 -14.66 28.56
N LEU A 359 -12.97 -14.03 29.06
CA LEU A 359 -13.35 -14.14 30.49
C LEU A 359 -13.69 -15.58 30.90
N ASN A 360 -14.20 -16.39 29.97
CA ASN A 360 -14.51 -17.81 30.19
C ASN A 360 -13.34 -18.74 29.84
N ARG A 361 -12.10 -18.24 29.70
CA ARG A 361 -10.89 -19.02 29.36
C ARG A 361 -10.75 -20.29 30.24
N GLY A 362 -10.94 -20.16 31.56
CA GLY A 362 -10.83 -21.28 32.46
C GLY A 362 -11.82 -22.40 32.14
N LYS A 363 -13.11 -22.06 31.93
CA LYS A 363 -14.18 -23.00 31.53
C LYS A 363 -13.82 -23.69 30.21
N TYR A 364 -13.52 -22.88 29.17
CA TYR A 364 -13.31 -23.40 27.83
C TYR A 364 -12.01 -24.20 27.70
N SER A 365 -10.91 -23.76 28.32
CA SER A 365 -9.65 -24.52 28.33
C SER A 365 -9.80 -25.87 29.08
N TYR A 366 -10.58 -25.90 30.18
CA TYR A 366 -10.88 -27.15 30.88
C TYR A 366 -11.68 -28.12 30.00
N LEU A 367 -12.68 -27.63 29.27
CA LEU A 367 -13.56 -28.47 28.45
C LEU A 367 -12.92 -28.93 27.15
N SER A 368 -12.16 -28.08 26.48
CA SER A 368 -11.62 -28.33 25.13
C SER A 368 -10.14 -28.72 25.09
N GLY A 369 -9.41 -28.46 26.16
CA GLY A 369 -7.95 -28.44 26.19
C GLY A 369 -7.39 -27.05 25.83
N VAL A 370 -6.24 -26.70 26.42
CA VAL A 370 -5.60 -25.39 26.28
C VAL A 370 -5.30 -25.09 24.83
N GLU A 371 -4.68 -25.99 24.09
CA GLU A 371 -4.29 -25.81 22.69
C GLU A 371 -5.49 -25.46 21.80
N LYS A 372 -6.59 -26.19 21.94
CA LYS A 372 -7.79 -25.94 21.12
C LYS A 372 -8.46 -24.61 21.49
N PHE A 373 -8.43 -24.23 22.78
CA PHE A 373 -8.91 -22.93 23.21
C PHE A 373 -8.07 -21.81 22.59
N GLU A 374 -6.72 -21.86 22.71
CA GLU A 374 -5.82 -20.83 22.18
C GLU A 374 -5.96 -20.69 20.64
N ARG A 375 -6.09 -21.82 19.94
CA ARG A 375 -6.39 -21.78 18.49
C ARG A 375 -7.69 -21.02 18.18
N ASN A 376 -8.75 -21.24 18.94
CA ASN A 376 -10.02 -20.56 18.73
C ASN A 376 -10.01 -19.13 19.28
N LEU A 377 -9.15 -18.80 20.23
CA LEU A 377 -8.90 -17.43 20.65
C LEU A 377 -8.27 -16.63 19.50
N THR A 378 -7.27 -17.18 18.84
CA THR A 378 -6.69 -16.57 17.62
C THR A 378 -7.73 -16.45 16.49
N ASN A 379 -8.57 -17.48 16.29
CA ASN A 379 -9.67 -17.40 15.31
C ASN A 379 -10.60 -16.23 15.59
N PHE A 380 -11.00 -16.06 16.86
CA PHE A 380 -11.89 -14.98 17.25
C PHE A 380 -11.22 -13.60 17.11
N LYS A 381 -9.93 -13.49 17.52
CA LYS A 381 -9.12 -12.28 17.34
C LYS A 381 -9.08 -11.86 15.86
N LEU A 382 -8.79 -12.78 14.94
CA LEU A 382 -8.75 -12.50 13.49
C LEU A 382 -10.09 -11.98 12.95
N LEU A 383 -11.21 -12.55 13.40
CA LEU A 383 -12.54 -12.09 12.99
C LEU A 383 -12.87 -10.71 13.56
N LEU A 384 -12.46 -10.42 14.79
CA LEU A 384 -12.61 -9.10 15.38
C LEU A 384 -11.77 -8.07 14.62
N GLN A 385 -10.51 -8.36 14.32
CA GLN A 385 -9.63 -7.52 13.50
C GLN A 385 -10.23 -7.24 12.12
N GLU A 386 -10.81 -8.26 11.45
CA GLU A 386 -11.49 -8.13 10.16
C GLU A 386 -12.66 -7.14 10.24
N VAL A 387 -13.51 -7.25 11.27
CA VAL A 387 -14.66 -6.36 11.46
C VAL A 387 -14.22 -4.94 11.81
N GLU A 388 -13.20 -4.79 12.65
CA GLU A 388 -12.70 -3.48 13.07
C GLU A 388 -12.04 -2.70 11.92
N SER A 389 -11.35 -3.37 11.00
CA SER A 389 -10.68 -2.75 9.86
C SER A 389 -11.57 -2.51 8.64
N ASN A 390 -12.77 -3.09 8.58
CA ASN A 390 -13.63 -3.04 7.39
C ASN A 390 -14.64 -1.88 7.37
N ASP A 391 -14.72 -1.02 8.36
CA ASP A 391 -15.71 0.06 8.41
C ASP A 391 -15.32 1.33 7.63
N GLY A 392 -14.10 1.36 7.06
CA GLY A 392 -13.59 2.49 6.29
C GLY A 392 -13.22 3.72 7.13
N SER A 393 -13.31 3.64 8.48
CA SER A 393 -12.99 4.76 9.36
C SER A 393 -11.49 4.95 9.60
N ASP A 394 -10.70 3.89 9.41
CA ASP A 394 -9.24 3.90 9.58
C ASP A 394 -8.56 2.92 8.62
N TRP A 395 -7.98 3.46 7.56
CA TRP A 395 -7.26 2.68 6.54
C TRP A 395 -6.01 1.98 7.08
N ASN A 396 -5.40 2.53 8.14
CA ASN A 396 -4.16 2.03 8.72
C ASN A 396 -4.41 0.89 9.71
N LEU A 397 -5.64 0.68 10.15
CA LEU A 397 -5.95 -0.33 11.16
C LEU A 397 -5.68 -1.76 10.67
N ARG A 398 -5.88 -2.04 9.37
CA ARG A 398 -5.48 -3.33 8.77
C ARG A 398 -3.97 -3.53 8.86
N ASP A 399 -3.19 -2.50 8.54
CA ASP A 399 -1.74 -2.54 8.61
C ASP A 399 -1.23 -2.74 10.03
N TYR A 400 -1.83 -2.06 11.00
CA TYR A 400 -1.55 -2.28 12.41
C TYR A 400 -1.79 -3.74 12.82
N TYR A 401 -2.93 -4.33 12.46
CA TYR A 401 -3.23 -5.71 12.78
C TYR A 401 -2.35 -6.72 12.03
N MET A 402 -1.98 -6.46 10.80
CA MET A 402 -0.98 -7.27 10.09
C MET A 402 0.36 -7.27 10.83
N ALA A 403 0.80 -6.11 11.32
CA ALA A 403 2.02 -6.03 12.13
C ALA A 403 1.90 -6.81 13.44
N GLU A 404 0.78 -6.69 14.17
CA GLU A 404 0.51 -7.50 15.38
C GLU A 404 0.56 -9.00 15.08
N ASN A 405 -0.08 -9.45 13.98
CA ASN A 405 -0.09 -10.86 13.59
C ASN A 405 1.31 -11.37 13.26
N ILE A 406 2.13 -10.55 12.56
CA ILE A 406 3.54 -10.88 12.29
C ILE A 406 4.33 -11.00 13.60
N LEU A 407 4.18 -10.05 14.53
CA LEU A 407 4.87 -10.07 15.82
C LEU A 407 4.44 -11.27 16.67
N GLU A 408 3.16 -11.65 16.64
CA GLU A 408 2.65 -12.86 17.29
C GLU A 408 3.30 -14.12 16.69
N LEU A 409 3.33 -14.27 15.36
CA LEU A 409 4.02 -15.38 14.69
C LEU A 409 5.50 -15.42 15.04
N LEU A 410 6.18 -14.27 15.05
CA LEU A 410 7.60 -14.17 15.45
C LEU A 410 7.86 -14.56 16.90
N SER A 411 6.88 -14.39 17.79
CA SER A 411 6.99 -14.80 19.20
C SER A 411 7.06 -16.32 19.39
N HIS A 412 6.55 -17.07 18.41
CA HIS A 412 6.60 -18.54 18.38
C HIS A 412 7.87 -19.08 17.68
N GLU A 413 8.61 -18.22 16.98
CA GLU A 413 9.87 -18.59 16.35
C GLU A 413 11.04 -18.52 17.35
N LYS A 414 12.09 -19.30 17.11
CA LYS A 414 13.33 -19.16 17.87
C LYS A 414 13.89 -17.74 17.71
N LYS A 415 14.52 -17.22 18.75
CA LYS A 415 15.04 -15.84 18.75
C LYS A 415 15.96 -15.53 17.57
N ASP A 416 16.74 -16.52 17.13
CA ASP A 416 17.72 -16.36 16.04
C ASP A 416 17.15 -16.74 14.66
N SER A 417 15.87 -17.16 14.59
CA SER A 417 15.24 -17.51 13.32
C SER A 417 15.09 -16.29 12.44
N LYS A 418 15.46 -16.45 11.17
CA LYS A 418 15.23 -15.45 10.13
C LYS A 418 13.94 -15.75 9.38
N VAL A 419 13.20 -14.70 9.08
CA VAL A 419 11.88 -14.76 8.45
C VAL A 419 11.86 -13.86 7.22
N ILE A 420 11.24 -14.34 6.15
CA ILE A 420 10.93 -13.53 4.97
C ILE A 420 9.47 -13.12 5.02
N LEU A 421 9.18 -11.83 4.84
CA LEU A 421 7.85 -11.30 4.56
C LEU A 421 7.69 -11.05 3.07
N PHE A 422 6.51 -11.32 2.52
CA PHE A 422 6.15 -11.01 1.16
C PHE A 422 4.81 -10.25 1.15
N ALA A 423 4.84 -8.99 0.77
CA ALA A 423 3.67 -8.13 0.67
C ALA A 423 3.88 -7.00 -0.36
N HIS A 424 2.83 -6.22 -0.59
CA HIS A 424 2.93 -5.01 -1.37
C HIS A 424 3.89 -3.99 -0.74
N ASN A 425 4.58 -3.21 -1.55
CA ASN A 425 5.54 -2.18 -1.12
C ASN A 425 4.97 -1.25 -0.04
N ILE A 426 3.72 -0.78 -0.22
CA ILE A 426 3.07 0.13 0.73
C ILE A 426 3.05 -0.49 2.12
N HIS A 427 2.61 -1.74 2.26
CA HIS A 427 2.51 -2.40 3.56
C HIS A 427 3.86 -2.59 4.25
N LEU A 428 4.94 -2.75 3.48
CA LEU A 428 6.29 -2.99 4.04
C LEU A 428 7.13 -1.72 4.19
N SER A 429 6.68 -0.59 3.68
CA SER A 429 7.33 0.71 3.84
C SER A 429 7.22 1.25 5.27
N ARG A 430 8.03 2.28 5.60
CA ARG A 430 8.04 2.93 6.93
C ARG A 430 7.23 4.23 6.98
N VAL A 431 6.27 4.42 6.08
CA VAL A 431 5.46 5.63 6.02
C VAL A 431 4.02 5.37 6.48
N ASN A 432 3.33 6.41 6.88
CA ASN A 432 1.87 6.44 7.04
C ASN A 432 1.26 5.30 7.88
N GLU A 433 1.92 4.95 8.99
CA GLU A 433 1.44 3.91 9.92
C GLU A 433 1.16 2.54 9.28
N THR A 434 1.90 2.21 8.22
CA THR A 434 1.84 0.91 7.55
C THR A 434 2.38 -0.22 8.41
N THR A 435 2.21 -1.45 7.99
CA THR A 435 2.76 -2.65 8.65
C THR A 435 4.26 -2.51 8.91
N GLY A 436 5.03 -2.05 7.89
CA GLY A 436 6.48 -1.82 8.01
C GLY A 436 6.84 -0.74 9.04
N TYR A 437 6.06 0.33 9.13
CA TYR A 437 6.22 1.36 10.16
C TYR A 437 6.04 0.80 11.59
N HIS A 438 5.01 -0.03 11.81
CA HIS A 438 4.80 -0.65 13.12
C HIS A 438 5.87 -1.69 13.46
N LEU A 439 6.29 -2.49 12.47
CA LEU A 439 7.37 -3.46 12.65
C LEU A 439 8.70 -2.78 12.97
N ASP A 440 9.04 -1.69 12.28
CA ASP A 440 10.27 -0.93 12.50
C ASP A 440 10.38 -0.39 13.94
N LYS A 441 9.27 0.10 14.51
CA LYS A 441 9.24 0.57 15.91
C LYS A 441 9.63 -0.50 16.92
N VAL A 442 9.30 -1.76 16.64
CA VAL A 442 9.54 -2.90 17.54
C VAL A 442 10.87 -3.59 17.23
N LEU A 443 11.12 -3.85 15.95
CA LEU A 443 12.25 -4.67 15.49
C LEU A 443 13.51 -3.86 15.24
N LYS A 444 13.38 -2.56 14.91
CA LYS A 444 14.50 -1.64 14.65
C LYS A 444 15.52 -2.26 13.66
N ASP A 445 16.77 -2.42 14.09
CA ASP A 445 17.86 -2.95 13.26
C ASP A 445 17.63 -4.40 12.78
N ASP A 446 16.73 -5.14 13.42
CA ASP A 446 16.36 -6.50 12.99
C ASP A 446 15.43 -6.54 11.77
N TYR A 447 14.82 -5.42 11.37
CA TYR A 447 13.95 -5.28 10.21
C TYR A 447 14.70 -4.73 9.00
N TYR A 448 14.47 -5.29 7.82
CA TYR A 448 14.95 -4.76 6.54
C TYR A 448 13.82 -4.75 5.52
N SER A 449 13.48 -3.57 5.03
CA SER A 449 12.46 -3.36 4.00
C SER A 449 13.12 -3.20 2.63
N LEU A 450 12.89 -4.17 1.74
CA LEU A 450 13.37 -4.18 0.37
C LEU A 450 12.20 -3.88 -0.59
N GLY A 451 12.14 -2.66 -1.11
CA GLY A 451 11.17 -2.28 -2.13
C GLY A 451 11.51 -2.92 -3.49
N LEU A 452 10.50 -3.28 -4.27
CA LEU A 452 10.65 -3.72 -5.65
C LEU A 452 9.88 -2.78 -6.58
N GLU A 453 10.54 -2.31 -7.64
CA GLU A 453 9.99 -1.35 -8.59
C GLU A 453 10.27 -1.78 -10.02
N PHE A 454 9.40 -1.42 -10.96
CA PHE A 454 9.59 -1.67 -12.38
C PHE A 454 9.51 -0.40 -13.23
N GLY A 455 9.99 -0.46 -14.47
CA GLY A 455 10.02 0.68 -15.38
C GLY A 455 8.77 0.81 -16.23
N GLN A 456 8.50 -0.20 -17.05
CA GLN A 456 7.38 -0.22 -17.99
C GLN A 456 7.07 -1.64 -18.46
N GLY A 457 5.89 -1.84 -19.03
CA GLY A 457 5.49 -3.12 -19.61
C GLY A 457 4.03 -3.45 -19.38
N THR A 458 3.75 -4.63 -18.83
CA THR A 458 2.40 -5.07 -18.53
C THR A 458 2.33 -5.69 -17.13
N ILE A 459 1.17 -5.59 -16.51
CA ILE A 459 0.85 -6.23 -15.23
C ILE A 459 -0.47 -7.00 -15.34
N LEU A 460 -0.63 -8.03 -14.54
CA LEU A 460 -1.92 -8.68 -14.34
C LEU A 460 -2.70 -7.93 -13.25
N SER A 461 -3.84 -7.33 -13.58
CA SER A 461 -4.64 -6.57 -12.61
C SER A 461 -6.11 -6.53 -13.02
N ARG A 462 -6.98 -6.15 -12.10
CA ARG A 462 -8.40 -5.99 -12.35
C ARG A 462 -8.68 -4.63 -12.99
N ASN A 463 -9.06 -4.61 -14.27
CA ASN A 463 -9.37 -3.39 -15.00
C ASN A 463 -10.82 -2.95 -14.77
N LEU A 464 -11.05 -1.95 -13.92
CA LEU A 464 -12.39 -1.45 -13.61
C LEU A 464 -13.02 -0.60 -14.71
N GLN A 465 -12.24 -0.12 -15.68
CA GLN A 465 -12.80 0.66 -16.81
C GLN A 465 -13.51 -0.22 -17.82
N ILE A 466 -12.98 -1.42 -18.06
CA ILE A 466 -13.58 -2.38 -19.01
C ILE A 466 -14.83 -3.00 -18.39
N ASN A 467 -14.80 -3.28 -17.10
CA ASN A 467 -15.93 -3.93 -16.43
C ASN A 467 -15.97 -3.63 -14.93
N LYS A 468 -16.81 -2.68 -14.51
CA LYS A 468 -16.98 -2.28 -13.10
C LYS A 468 -17.37 -3.42 -12.15
N THR A 469 -17.90 -4.52 -12.69
CA THR A 469 -18.32 -5.71 -11.93
C THR A 469 -17.44 -6.92 -12.19
N SER A 470 -16.43 -6.82 -13.05
CA SER A 470 -15.59 -7.95 -13.45
C SER A 470 -14.77 -8.47 -12.28
N ARG A 471 -14.85 -9.78 -12.08
CA ARG A 471 -13.91 -10.54 -11.24
C ARG A 471 -12.72 -11.08 -12.05
N HIS A 472 -12.63 -10.71 -13.33
CA HIS A 472 -11.56 -11.15 -14.21
C HIS A 472 -10.34 -10.24 -14.07
N TRP A 473 -9.19 -10.85 -14.21
CA TRP A 473 -7.89 -10.19 -14.25
C TRP A 473 -7.46 -10.07 -15.70
N ASP A 474 -7.01 -8.87 -16.06
CA ASP A 474 -6.64 -8.51 -17.42
C ASP A 474 -5.15 -8.15 -17.46
N ILE A 475 -4.55 -8.30 -18.63
CA ILE A 475 -3.22 -7.78 -18.92
C ILE A 475 -3.35 -6.28 -19.14
N CYS A 476 -2.87 -5.51 -18.17
CA CYS A 476 -2.96 -4.05 -18.15
C CYS A 476 -1.61 -3.44 -18.53
N PRO A 477 -1.56 -2.47 -19.47
CA PRO A 477 -0.32 -1.82 -19.84
C PRO A 477 0.14 -0.83 -18.78
N ARG A 478 1.46 -0.72 -18.59
CA ARG A 478 2.13 0.37 -17.90
C ARG A 478 3.08 1.05 -18.86
N ILE A 479 2.75 2.27 -19.21
CA ILE A 479 3.56 3.08 -20.14
C ILE A 479 4.80 3.61 -19.42
N GLN A 480 5.69 4.17 -20.20
CA GLN A 480 6.88 4.84 -19.69
C GLN A 480 6.51 6.03 -18.80
N GLU A 481 6.90 5.97 -17.54
CA GLU A 481 6.67 7.03 -16.57
C GLU A 481 7.54 8.27 -16.83
N PRO A 482 7.11 9.48 -16.39
CA PRO A 482 7.88 10.72 -16.49
C PRO A 482 9.28 10.60 -15.88
N ALA A 483 10.19 11.45 -16.35
CA ALA A 483 11.59 11.47 -15.91
C ALA A 483 11.77 11.85 -14.42
N GLU A 484 10.75 12.42 -13.80
CA GLU A 484 10.71 12.82 -12.40
C GLU A 484 10.35 11.68 -11.45
N THR A 485 9.73 10.62 -11.94
CA THR A 485 9.40 9.42 -11.16
C THR A 485 10.64 8.55 -10.97
N LEU A 486 10.61 7.64 -10.00
CA LEU A 486 11.70 6.70 -9.79
C LEU A 486 11.98 5.83 -11.02
N PRO A 487 10.96 5.24 -11.70
CA PRO A 487 11.21 4.56 -12.98
C PRO A 487 11.89 5.46 -14.02
N GLY A 488 11.47 6.70 -14.14
CA GLY A 488 12.09 7.66 -15.06
C GLY A 488 13.55 8.00 -14.72
N VAL A 489 13.86 8.15 -13.43
CA VAL A 489 15.23 8.34 -12.93
C VAL A 489 16.10 7.13 -13.23
N MET A 490 15.64 5.92 -12.90
CA MET A 490 16.39 4.68 -13.13
C MET A 490 16.71 4.48 -14.61
N ARG A 491 15.75 4.73 -15.49
CA ARG A 491 15.93 4.71 -16.95
C ARG A 491 16.93 5.78 -17.42
N THR A 492 16.84 7.02 -16.92
CA THR A 492 17.79 8.11 -17.24
C THR A 492 19.21 7.73 -16.79
N CYS A 493 19.33 6.96 -15.72
CA CYS A 493 20.60 6.41 -15.24
C CYS A 493 21.10 5.20 -16.05
N GLY A 494 20.28 4.65 -16.96
CA GLY A 494 20.63 3.48 -17.77
C GLY A 494 20.60 2.17 -16.99
N ILE A 495 19.81 2.11 -15.91
CA ILE A 495 19.67 0.90 -15.09
C ILE A 495 18.58 0.01 -15.70
N GLU A 496 18.94 -1.20 -16.11
CA GLU A 496 17.98 -2.18 -16.60
C GLU A 496 17.47 -3.10 -15.48
N LYS A 497 18.37 -3.61 -14.65
CA LYS A 497 18.08 -4.43 -13.47
C LYS A 497 19.17 -4.18 -12.45
N GLY A 498 18.78 -3.89 -11.22
CA GLY A 498 19.78 -3.64 -10.19
C GLY A 498 19.21 -3.52 -8.79
N PHE A 499 20.12 -3.60 -7.83
CA PHE A 499 19.87 -3.43 -6.41
C PHE A 499 20.66 -2.25 -5.86
N ILE A 500 20.04 -1.46 -5.00
CA ILE A 500 20.71 -0.39 -4.24
C ILE A 500 20.40 -0.61 -2.77
N ASP A 501 21.43 -0.63 -1.93
CA ASP A 501 21.30 -0.60 -0.47
C ASP A 501 21.41 0.84 0.04
N PHE A 502 20.34 1.38 0.57
CA PHE A 502 20.29 2.75 1.06
C PHE A 502 21.01 2.92 2.40
N LEU A 503 21.20 1.85 3.17
CA LEU A 503 21.84 1.90 4.48
C LEU A 503 23.36 1.97 4.39
N SER A 504 23.97 1.26 3.43
CA SER A 504 25.42 1.14 3.32
C SER A 504 26.09 2.20 2.43
N THR A 505 25.31 2.94 1.63
CA THR A 505 25.82 3.76 0.52
C THR A 505 25.84 5.26 0.77
N ASN A 506 25.51 5.72 1.98
CA ASN A 506 25.46 7.15 2.34
C ASN A 506 24.74 8.01 1.29
N PRO A 507 23.43 7.81 1.09
CA PRO A 507 22.68 8.45 0.02
C PRO A 507 22.58 9.97 0.22
N PRO A 508 22.49 10.76 -0.88
CA PRO A 508 22.27 12.19 -0.80
C PRO A 508 20.92 12.52 -0.15
N ALA A 509 20.79 13.73 0.39
CA ALA A 509 19.55 14.18 1.04
C ALA A 509 18.31 14.06 0.14
N TYR A 510 18.49 14.06 -1.18
CA TYR A 510 17.42 13.86 -2.19
C TYR A 510 16.61 12.58 -1.97
N ILE A 511 17.18 11.51 -1.38
CA ILE A 511 16.45 10.27 -1.07
C ILE A 511 15.27 10.47 -0.11
N LYS A 512 15.28 11.56 0.66
CA LYS A 512 14.20 11.91 1.60
C LYS A 512 13.06 12.68 0.93
N ARG A 513 13.23 13.06 -0.34
CA ARG A 513 12.19 13.72 -1.12
C ARG A 513 11.21 12.68 -1.65
N ASP A 514 9.97 13.11 -1.75
CA ASP A 514 8.95 12.30 -2.39
C ASP A 514 9.28 12.12 -3.86
N ILE A 515 9.19 10.88 -4.32
CA ILE A 515 9.38 10.49 -5.72
C ILE A 515 8.26 9.53 -6.12
N GLY A 516 7.73 9.65 -7.33
CA GLY A 516 6.68 8.77 -7.82
C GLY A 516 7.17 7.33 -7.97
N MET A 517 6.52 6.40 -7.29
CA MET A 517 6.70 4.94 -7.41
C MET A 517 5.38 4.29 -7.79
N HIS A 518 5.41 3.19 -8.55
CA HIS A 518 4.19 2.44 -8.81
C HIS A 518 3.58 1.88 -7.52
N THR A 519 2.26 1.91 -7.49
CA THR A 519 1.46 1.37 -6.38
C THR A 519 0.29 0.56 -6.91
N ASP A 520 0.58 -0.30 -7.88
CA ASP A 520 -0.39 -1.13 -8.57
C ASP A 520 -0.83 -2.32 -7.70
N GLY A 521 -1.81 -2.08 -6.84
CA GLY A 521 -2.44 -3.14 -6.06
C GLY A 521 -3.34 -4.04 -6.90
N SER A 522 -4.52 -4.37 -6.37
CA SER A 522 -5.48 -5.28 -7.01
C SER A 522 -6.27 -4.64 -8.16
N VAL A 523 -6.15 -3.34 -8.40
CA VAL A 523 -6.99 -2.58 -9.33
C VAL A 523 -6.15 -1.72 -10.26
N TYR A 524 -6.46 -1.78 -11.55
CA TYR A 524 -5.90 -0.92 -12.57
C TYR A 524 -6.91 0.15 -13.00
N MET A 525 -6.47 1.40 -13.01
CA MET A 525 -7.25 2.56 -13.51
C MET A 525 -6.39 3.33 -14.52
N ALA A 526 -6.73 3.25 -15.81
CA ALA A 526 -5.92 3.84 -16.89
C ALA A 526 -5.87 5.37 -16.85
N ASP A 527 -6.90 6.01 -16.28
CA ASP A 527 -7.01 7.48 -16.22
C ASP A 527 -6.37 8.09 -14.96
N GLN A 528 -5.81 7.25 -14.09
CA GLN A 528 -5.16 7.70 -12.88
C GLN A 528 -3.63 7.56 -12.99
N PRO A 529 -2.86 8.43 -12.32
CA PRO A 529 -1.42 8.24 -12.18
C PRO A 529 -1.12 6.84 -11.65
N SER A 530 -0.18 6.16 -12.29
CA SER A 530 0.27 4.83 -11.85
C SER A 530 1.22 4.91 -10.66
N THR A 531 1.69 6.11 -10.32
CA THR A 531 2.69 6.33 -9.27
C THR A 531 2.11 7.16 -8.13
N THR A 532 2.47 6.75 -6.91
CA THR A 532 2.26 7.50 -5.68
C THR A 532 3.59 8.07 -5.20
N LEU A 533 3.56 9.26 -4.62
CA LEU A 533 4.75 9.92 -4.12
C LEU A 533 5.13 9.36 -2.75
N VAL A 534 6.32 8.81 -2.65
CA VAL A 534 6.90 8.29 -1.40
C VAL A 534 8.38 8.66 -1.31
N PRO A 535 8.91 8.96 -0.11
CA PRO A 535 10.33 9.14 0.06
C PRO A 535 11.04 7.78 -0.04
N LEU A 536 12.15 7.69 -0.80
CA LEU A 536 12.86 6.42 -0.99
C LEU A 536 13.41 5.84 0.31
N ASN A 537 13.72 6.69 1.29
CA ASN A 537 14.18 6.24 2.61
C ASN A 537 13.09 5.58 3.47
N CYS A 538 11.87 5.39 2.93
CA CYS A 538 10.88 4.51 3.53
C CYS A 538 11.24 3.02 3.37
N PHE A 539 12.21 2.69 2.51
CA PHE A 539 12.83 1.39 2.36
C PHE A 539 14.30 1.43 2.78
N ASP A 540 14.88 0.28 3.11
CA ASP A 540 16.31 0.11 3.36
C ASP A 540 17.10 -0.16 2.07
N GLY A 541 16.44 -0.73 1.09
CA GLY A 541 17.00 -0.99 -0.23
C GLY A 541 15.92 -1.09 -1.29
N LEU A 542 16.35 -1.10 -2.53
CA LEU A 542 15.47 -1.15 -3.69
C LEU A 542 16.02 -2.10 -4.76
N ILE A 543 15.15 -2.95 -5.28
CA ILE A 543 15.37 -3.67 -6.55
C ILE A 543 14.57 -2.97 -7.63
N TYR A 544 15.23 -2.67 -8.75
CA TYR A 544 14.61 -2.11 -9.94
C TYR A 544 14.73 -3.04 -11.13
N LEU A 545 13.64 -3.17 -11.90
CA LEU A 545 13.55 -3.96 -13.14
C LEU A 545 12.92 -3.08 -14.22
N GLU A 546 13.65 -2.72 -15.28
CA GLU A 546 13.13 -1.84 -16.35
C GLU A 546 11.89 -2.40 -17.03
N LYS A 547 11.79 -3.71 -17.19
CA LYS A 547 10.67 -4.35 -17.90
C LYS A 547 9.85 -5.19 -16.96
N SER A 548 8.52 -5.10 -17.11
CA SER A 548 7.55 -5.98 -16.48
C SER A 548 6.72 -6.72 -17.52
N THR A 549 6.35 -7.96 -17.23
CA THR A 549 5.34 -8.72 -17.94
C THR A 549 4.26 -9.17 -16.96
N ALA A 550 3.02 -9.21 -17.45
CA ALA A 550 1.91 -9.68 -16.64
C ALA A 550 2.15 -11.12 -16.20
N ALA A 551 1.99 -11.38 -14.90
CA ALA A 551 2.02 -12.72 -14.35
C ALA A 551 0.95 -13.60 -15.01
N LYS A 552 1.21 -14.90 -15.14
CA LYS A 552 0.32 -15.83 -15.87
C LYS A 552 -0.81 -16.31 -14.99
N ASP A 553 -2.02 -15.93 -15.37
CA ASP A 553 -3.25 -16.30 -14.65
C ASP A 553 -3.44 -17.82 -14.62
N PHE A 554 -3.45 -18.38 -13.42
CA PHE A 554 -3.68 -19.79 -13.14
C PHE A 554 -5.18 -20.11 -12.92
N THR A 555 -6.07 -19.11 -12.80
CA THR A 555 -7.50 -19.34 -12.45
C THR A 555 -8.29 -20.11 -13.50
N LYS A 556 -7.87 -20.12 -14.75
CA LYS A 556 -8.55 -20.81 -15.85
C LYS A 556 -8.54 -22.34 -15.75
N VAL A 557 -7.75 -22.91 -14.82
CA VAL A 557 -7.51 -24.36 -14.72
C VAL A 557 -8.26 -25.03 -13.55
N VAL A 558 -8.66 -24.29 -12.52
CA VAL A 558 -9.00 -24.88 -11.21
C VAL A 558 -10.48 -25.02 -10.90
N PHE A 559 -11.37 -24.40 -11.65
CA PHE A 559 -12.79 -24.35 -11.32
C PHE A 559 -13.71 -24.75 -12.49
N GLN A 560 -13.39 -25.88 -13.16
CA GLN A 560 -14.36 -26.60 -13.99
C GLN A 560 -15.16 -27.59 -13.16
#